data_380136f1a88cf5daab7ded2d636dce6c
#
_entry.id   380136f1a88cf5daab7ded2d636dce6c
#
_cell.length_a   1.000
_cell.length_b   1.000
_cell.length_c   1.000
_cell.angle_alpha   90.00
_cell.angle_beta   90.00
_cell.angle_gamma   90.00
#
_symmetry.space_group_name_H-M   'P 1'
#
loop_
_entity.id
_entity.type
_entity.pdbx_description
1 polymer ?
#
loop_
_entity_poly.entity_id
_entity_poly.type
_entity_poly.pdbx_seq_one_letter_code
_entity_poly.pdbx_strand_id
1 'polypeptide(L)'
;MGSRKHYIGLSNFAEVSPHLLRGAQPGADGLKQLKEMGVGIVIDMCSSKSEHEEQAVSELGMRYIAIPWHCPFPNDKTFAEFLKVIHDNPDAKIFVHCRLGDDRTGMAIASYRMADEGWSADEALKEMKEFGFHGWHRGVCFPLTSYEKDFPEHLKTNPVFQELETRKSLSH
;
A
#
# COMPACT_ATOMS: atom_id res chain seq x y z
N MET A 1 -6.60 -11.03 6.64
CA MET A 1 -5.30 -11.44 6.08
C MET A 1 -5.46 -11.62 4.57
N GLY A 2 -4.56 -11.01 3.77
CA GLY A 2 -4.63 -11.08 2.31
C GLY A 2 -4.51 -12.50 1.76
N SER A 3 -5.31 -12.84 0.76
CA SER A 3 -5.26 -14.14 0.10
C SER A 3 -4.24 -14.13 -1.04
N ARG A 4 -3.12 -14.86 -0.87
CA ARG A 4 -2.11 -15.01 -1.94
C ARG A 4 -2.66 -15.75 -3.14
N LYS A 5 -2.43 -15.22 -4.32
CA LYS A 5 -2.76 -15.85 -5.60
C LYS A 5 -1.58 -15.75 -6.55
N HIS A 6 -1.46 -16.71 -7.45
CA HIS A 6 -0.41 -16.73 -8.45
C HIS A 6 -0.96 -16.31 -9.81
N TYR A 7 -0.42 -15.20 -10.33
CA TYR A 7 -0.70 -14.71 -11.67
C TYR A 7 0.59 -14.44 -12.42
N ILE A 8 0.57 -14.64 -13.72
CA ILE A 8 1.73 -14.35 -14.59
C ILE A 8 2.03 -12.85 -14.51
N GLY A 9 3.28 -12.48 -14.25
CA GLY A 9 3.70 -11.09 -14.16
C GLY A 9 3.38 -10.37 -12.86
N LEU A 10 2.73 -11.06 -11.88
CA LEU A 10 2.40 -10.50 -10.56
C LEU A 10 3.06 -11.31 -9.45
N SER A 11 4.21 -10.85 -8.98
CA SER A 11 4.92 -11.46 -7.84
C SER A 11 4.41 -10.90 -6.51
N ASN A 12 4.46 -11.73 -5.47
CA ASN A 12 4.02 -11.38 -4.10
C ASN A 12 2.60 -10.77 -4.05
N PHE A 13 1.74 -11.23 -4.98
CA PHE A 13 0.40 -10.69 -5.17
C PHE A 13 -0.60 -11.27 -4.17
N ALA A 14 -1.48 -10.41 -3.68
CA ALA A 14 -2.64 -10.80 -2.88
C ALA A 14 -3.81 -9.83 -3.00
N GLU A 15 -5.00 -10.33 -2.74
CA GLU A 15 -6.20 -9.54 -2.48
C GLU A 15 -6.25 -9.21 -0.98
N VAL A 16 -6.21 -7.93 -0.64
CA VAL A 16 -6.32 -7.41 0.73
C VAL A 16 -7.79 -7.24 1.09
N SER A 17 -8.54 -6.64 0.17
CA SER A 17 -10.00 -6.50 0.22
C SER A 17 -10.56 -6.58 -1.22
N PRO A 18 -11.89 -6.57 -1.44
CA PRO A 18 -12.47 -6.55 -2.79
C PRO A 18 -11.97 -5.40 -3.67
N HIS A 19 -11.57 -4.28 -3.05
CA HIS A 19 -11.14 -3.07 -3.72
C HIS A 19 -9.64 -2.77 -3.59
N LEU A 20 -8.89 -3.51 -2.76
CA LEU A 20 -7.47 -3.27 -2.53
C LEU A 20 -6.65 -4.53 -2.79
N LEU A 21 -5.73 -4.42 -3.73
CA LEU A 21 -4.77 -5.46 -4.13
C LEU A 21 -3.36 -5.00 -3.78
N ARG A 22 -2.46 -5.95 -3.52
CA ARG A 22 -1.05 -5.68 -3.25
C ARG A 22 -0.12 -6.57 -4.07
N GLY A 23 1.12 -6.14 -4.26
CA GLY A 23 2.13 -6.98 -4.91
C GLY A 23 3.50 -6.33 -5.00
N ALA A 24 4.40 -7.02 -5.73
CA ALA A 24 5.63 -6.44 -6.22
C ALA A 24 5.36 -5.60 -7.47
N GLN A 25 6.35 -4.79 -7.87
CA GLN A 25 6.30 -3.98 -9.10
C GLN A 25 5.96 -4.86 -10.30
N PRO A 26 4.87 -4.59 -11.02
CA PRO A 26 4.43 -5.41 -12.13
C PRO A 26 5.25 -5.12 -13.39
N GLY A 27 5.49 -6.14 -14.19
CA GLY A 27 5.93 -5.96 -15.59
C GLY A 27 4.74 -5.70 -16.52
N ALA A 28 5.00 -5.59 -17.83
CA ALA A 28 3.97 -5.30 -18.83
C ALA A 28 2.80 -6.30 -18.80
N ASP A 29 3.08 -7.60 -18.67
CA ASP A 29 2.02 -8.63 -18.60
C ASP A 29 1.26 -8.56 -17.26
N GLY A 30 1.93 -8.21 -16.16
CA GLY A 30 1.28 -7.97 -14.88
C GLY A 30 0.32 -6.78 -14.94
N LEU A 31 0.70 -5.68 -15.60
CA LEU A 31 -0.17 -4.52 -15.78
C LEU A 31 -1.43 -4.87 -16.62
N LYS A 32 -1.29 -5.67 -17.69
CA LYS A 32 -2.44 -6.16 -18.45
C LYS A 32 -3.36 -7.00 -17.59
N GLN A 33 -2.78 -7.91 -16.79
CA GLN A 33 -3.56 -8.76 -15.87
C GLN A 33 -4.30 -7.92 -14.82
N LEU A 34 -3.67 -6.89 -14.26
CA LEU A 34 -4.33 -5.96 -13.33
C LEU A 34 -5.50 -5.24 -14.00
N LYS A 35 -5.32 -4.80 -15.25
CA LYS A 35 -6.42 -4.18 -16.03
C LYS A 35 -7.59 -5.14 -16.23
N GLU A 36 -7.32 -6.39 -16.58
CA GLU A 36 -8.36 -7.43 -16.73
C GLU A 36 -9.09 -7.73 -15.42
N MET A 37 -8.42 -7.59 -14.27
CA MET A 37 -9.03 -7.69 -12.94
C MET A 37 -9.88 -6.47 -12.56
N GLY A 38 -9.93 -5.44 -13.41
CA GLY A 38 -10.69 -4.22 -13.18
C GLY A 38 -9.96 -3.17 -12.33
N VAL A 39 -8.64 -3.27 -12.19
CA VAL A 39 -7.85 -2.23 -11.50
C VAL A 39 -7.98 -0.91 -12.26
N GLY A 40 -8.34 0.13 -11.53
CA GLY A 40 -8.45 1.50 -12.05
C GLY A 40 -7.29 2.40 -11.61
N ILE A 41 -6.66 2.07 -10.48
CA ILE A 41 -5.58 2.89 -9.90
C ILE A 41 -4.40 1.99 -9.51
N VAL A 42 -3.19 2.38 -9.89
CA VAL A 42 -1.93 1.77 -9.47
C VAL A 42 -1.18 2.76 -8.60
N ILE A 43 -0.86 2.35 -7.36
CA ILE A 43 -0.08 3.16 -6.41
C ILE A 43 1.33 2.59 -6.32
N ASP A 44 2.31 3.39 -6.70
CA ASP A 44 3.74 3.07 -6.61
C ASP A 44 4.35 3.68 -5.33
N MET A 45 4.75 2.80 -4.41
CA MET A 45 5.43 3.14 -3.15
C MET A 45 6.96 2.99 -3.25
N CYS A 46 7.54 2.93 -4.45
CA CYS A 46 8.98 2.87 -4.66
C CYS A 46 9.67 4.17 -4.19
N SER A 47 11.00 4.15 -4.05
CA SER A 47 11.76 5.31 -3.57
C SER A 47 11.82 6.49 -4.54
N SER A 48 11.43 6.26 -5.79
CA SER A 48 11.32 7.26 -6.83
C SER A 48 10.22 6.90 -7.81
N LYS A 49 9.56 7.91 -8.36
CA LYS A 49 8.57 7.75 -9.43
C LYS A 49 9.22 7.12 -10.67
N SER A 50 8.50 6.21 -11.31
CA SER A 50 8.89 5.58 -12.58
C SER A 50 8.07 6.17 -13.74
N GLU A 51 8.69 7.00 -14.57
CA GLU A 51 8.03 7.57 -15.76
C GLU A 51 7.61 6.47 -16.76
N HIS A 52 8.45 5.44 -16.90
CA HIS A 52 8.14 4.30 -17.77
C HIS A 52 6.90 3.54 -17.31
N GLU A 53 6.76 3.32 -16.00
CA GLU A 53 5.59 2.63 -15.44
C GLU A 53 4.34 3.51 -15.52
N GLU A 54 4.47 4.81 -15.22
CA GLU A 54 3.38 5.77 -15.40
C GLU A 54 2.83 5.75 -16.82
N GLN A 55 3.71 5.78 -17.82
CA GLN A 55 3.31 5.69 -19.22
C GLN A 55 2.57 4.37 -19.51
N ALA A 56 3.15 3.22 -19.11
CA ALA A 56 2.56 1.91 -19.35
C ALA A 56 1.19 1.73 -18.67
N VAL A 57 1.03 2.23 -17.43
CA VAL A 57 -0.24 2.23 -16.70
C VAL A 57 -1.27 3.10 -17.41
N SER A 58 -0.87 4.30 -17.86
CA SER A 58 -1.76 5.27 -18.55
C SER A 58 -2.21 4.74 -19.90
N GLU A 59 -1.35 4.10 -20.67
CA GLU A 59 -1.67 3.46 -21.95
C GLU A 59 -2.74 2.37 -21.84
N LEU A 60 -2.81 1.69 -20.67
CA LEU A 60 -3.86 0.73 -20.36
C LEU A 60 -5.15 1.40 -19.81
N GLY A 61 -5.21 2.73 -19.75
CA GLY A 61 -6.36 3.46 -19.22
C GLY A 61 -6.54 3.29 -17.71
N MET A 62 -5.46 3.09 -16.96
CA MET A 62 -5.43 3.12 -15.50
C MET A 62 -4.76 4.43 -15.04
N ARG A 63 -5.04 4.85 -13.82
CA ARG A 63 -4.41 6.00 -13.18
C ARG A 63 -3.19 5.56 -12.39
N TYR A 64 -2.05 6.21 -12.59
CA TYR A 64 -0.83 6.00 -11.83
C TYR A 64 -0.68 7.09 -10.76
N ILE A 65 -0.35 6.68 -9.52
CA ILE A 65 -0.09 7.57 -8.40
C ILE A 65 1.22 7.13 -7.75
N ALA A 66 2.23 8.00 -7.76
CA ALA A 66 3.47 7.74 -7.05
C ALA A 66 3.42 8.38 -5.65
N ILE A 67 3.71 7.58 -4.62
CA ILE A 67 3.90 8.03 -3.23
C ILE A 67 5.30 7.57 -2.80
N PRO A 68 6.35 8.26 -3.28
CA PRO A 68 7.73 7.80 -3.08
C PRO A 68 8.18 8.01 -1.63
N TRP A 69 8.81 6.98 -1.05
CA TRP A 69 9.43 7.08 0.25
C TRP A 69 10.55 6.05 0.44
N HIS A 70 11.38 6.28 1.45
CA HIS A 70 12.53 5.44 1.78
C HIS A 70 12.29 4.68 3.07
N CYS A 71 12.48 3.38 3.03
CA CYS A 71 12.27 2.45 4.12
C CYS A 71 12.85 2.87 5.50
N PRO A 72 14.07 3.49 5.58
CA PRO A 72 14.62 3.96 6.86
C PRO A 72 13.88 5.16 7.46
N PHE A 73 13.02 5.82 6.68
CA PHE A 73 12.39 7.09 7.07
C PHE A 73 10.86 7.03 6.89
N PRO A 74 10.16 6.11 7.61
CA PRO A 74 8.70 6.10 7.59
C PRO A 74 8.18 7.42 8.17
N ASN A 75 7.09 7.93 7.62
CA ASN A 75 6.48 9.16 8.14
C ASN A 75 4.97 9.15 7.90
N ASP A 76 4.24 9.83 8.78
CA ASP A 76 2.79 9.84 8.80
C ASP A 76 2.16 10.43 7.53
N LYS A 77 2.80 11.43 6.91
CA LYS A 77 2.28 12.04 5.67
C LYS A 77 2.19 11.04 4.52
N THR A 78 3.19 10.16 4.38
CA THR A 78 3.20 9.10 3.36
C THR A 78 2.00 8.18 3.50
N PHE A 79 1.72 7.73 4.73
CA PHE A 79 0.63 6.78 4.97
C PHE A 79 -0.74 7.48 4.99
N ALA A 80 -0.81 8.72 5.43
CA ALA A 80 -2.00 9.55 5.30
C ALA A 80 -2.35 9.80 3.83
N GLU A 81 -1.37 10.07 2.96
CA GLU A 81 -1.57 10.21 1.52
C GLU A 81 -2.09 8.91 0.89
N PHE A 82 -1.50 7.77 1.25
CA PHE A 82 -1.98 6.45 0.80
C PHE A 82 -3.43 6.20 1.22
N LEU A 83 -3.77 6.39 2.49
CA LEU A 83 -5.13 6.24 3.00
C LEU A 83 -6.10 7.21 2.33
N LYS A 84 -5.67 8.44 2.09
CA LYS A 84 -6.47 9.44 1.37
C LYS A 84 -6.82 8.98 -0.04
N VAL A 85 -5.88 8.40 -0.78
CA VAL A 85 -6.17 7.87 -2.13
C VAL A 85 -7.25 6.79 -2.06
N ILE A 86 -7.22 5.91 -1.06
CA ILE A 86 -8.25 4.88 -0.88
C ILE A 86 -9.61 5.51 -0.56
N HIS A 87 -9.66 6.44 0.40
CA HIS A 87 -10.90 7.07 0.84
C HIS A 87 -11.53 7.96 -0.24
N ASP A 88 -10.71 8.65 -1.04
CA ASP A 88 -11.20 9.49 -2.14
C ASP A 88 -11.71 8.66 -3.36
N ASN A 89 -11.45 7.36 -3.40
CA ASN A 89 -11.80 6.48 -4.52
C ASN A 89 -12.46 5.17 -4.04
N PRO A 90 -13.60 5.24 -3.30
CA PRO A 90 -14.19 4.07 -2.64
C PRO A 90 -14.68 2.98 -3.60
N ASP A 91 -15.04 3.35 -4.82
CA ASP A 91 -15.53 2.42 -5.85
C ASP A 91 -14.43 1.89 -6.77
N ALA A 92 -13.22 2.43 -6.67
CA ALA A 92 -12.11 2.02 -7.52
C ALA A 92 -11.41 0.77 -6.97
N LYS A 93 -11.03 -0.14 -7.86
CA LYS A 93 -10.10 -1.21 -7.50
C LYS A 93 -8.68 -0.69 -7.61
N ILE A 94 -7.94 -0.75 -6.52
CA ILE A 94 -6.60 -0.16 -6.34
C ILE A 94 -5.57 -1.28 -6.20
N PHE A 95 -4.46 -1.18 -6.92
CA PHE A 95 -3.28 -2.02 -6.73
C PHE A 95 -2.14 -1.19 -6.16
N VAL A 96 -1.59 -1.60 -5.01
CA VAL A 96 -0.43 -0.95 -4.40
C VAL A 96 0.79 -1.86 -4.45
N HIS A 97 1.92 -1.30 -4.81
CA HIS A 97 3.18 -2.03 -4.88
C HIS A 97 4.39 -1.20 -4.47
N CYS A 98 5.47 -1.89 -4.20
CA CYS A 98 6.84 -1.41 -4.22
C CYS A 98 7.68 -2.38 -5.04
N ARG A 99 8.99 -2.27 -5.00
CA ARG A 99 9.85 -3.12 -5.85
C ARG A 99 9.62 -4.63 -5.62
N LEU A 100 9.51 -5.09 -4.37
CA LEU A 100 9.37 -6.51 -4.00
C LEU A 100 8.00 -6.84 -3.39
N GLY A 101 7.19 -5.83 -3.07
CA GLY A 101 5.90 -6.03 -2.44
C GLY A 101 5.95 -6.43 -0.96
N ASP A 102 7.11 -6.31 -0.34
CA ASP A 102 7.40 -6.69 1.05
C ASP A 102 7.31 -5.50 2.02
N ASP A 103 8.40 -4.74 2.21
CA ASP A 103 8.55 -3.74 3.27
C ASP A 103 7.61 -2.53 3.08
N ARG A 104 7.77 -1.78 1.98
CA ARG A 104 7.02 -0.53 1.75
C ARG A 104 5.55 -0.77 1.47
N THR A 105 5.24 -1.76 0.65
CA THR A 105 3.87 -2.23 0.43
C THR A 105 3.29 -2.82 1.70
N GLY A 106 4.09 -3.59 2.46
CA GLY A 106 3.69 -4.14 3.75
C GLY A 106 3.24 -3.06 4.71
N MET A 107 4.03 -1.99 4.88
CA MET A 107 3.68 -0.88 5.77
C MET A 107 2.44 -0.11 5.30
N ALA A 108 2.28 0.12 3.99
CA ALA A 108 1.06 0.73 3.46
C ALA A 108 -0.19 -0.10 3.77
N ILE A 109 -0.12 -1.42 3.56
CA ILE A 109 -1.24 -2.32 3.91
C ILE A 109 -1.45 -2.36 5.42
N ALA A 110 -0.39 -2.39 6.24
CA ALA A 110 -0.51 -2.34 7.69
C ALA A 110 -1.22 -1.07 8.16
N SER A 111 -0.90 0.09 7.57
CA SER A 111 -1.59 1.34 7.88
C SER A 111 -3.09 1.28 7.57
N TYR A 112 -3.48 0.68 6.42
CA TYR A 112 -4.87 0.45 6.06
C TYR A 112 -5.59 -0.50 7.02
N ARG A 113 -4.95 -1.63 7.38
CA ARG A 113 -5.50 -2.60 8.33
C ARG A 113 -5.80 -1.96 9.69
N MET A 114 -4.87 -1.13 10.19
CA MET A 114 -5.02 -0.47 11.48
C MET A 114 -6.04 0.68 11.43
N ALA A 115 -6.03 1.49 10.36
CA ALA A 115 -6.90 2.65 10.24
C ALA A 115 -8.35 2.30 9.87
N ASP A 116 -8.56 1.38 8.92
CA ASP A 116 -9.87 1.13 8.34
C ASP A 116 -10.51 -0.19 8.81
N GLU A 117 -9.70 -1.18 9.18
CA GLU A 117 -10.20 -2.48 9.63
C GLU A 117 -10.01 -2.73 11.14
N GLY A 118 -9.39 -1.79 11.87
CA GLY A 118 -9.24 -1.85 13.31
C GLY A 118 -8.29 -2.94 13.81
N TRP A 119 -7.35 -3.39 12.97
CA TRP A 119 -6.34 -4.38 13.39
C TRP A 119 -5.39 -3.79 14.42
N SER A 120 -4.89 -4.63 15.31
CA SER A 120 -3.75 -4.29 16.15
C SER A 120 -2.45 -4.24 15.33
N ALA A 121 -1.45 -3.53 15.85
CA ALA A 121 -0.12 -3.50 15.24
C ALA A 121 0.52 -4.89 15.14
N ASP A 122 0.28 -5.77 16.11
CA ASP A 122 0.81 -7.14 16.09
C ASP A 122 0.18 -8.00 14.98
N GLU A 123 -1.11 -7.84 14.72
CA GLU A 123 -1.79 -8.53 13.61
C GLU A 123 -1.27 -8.02 12.25
N ALA A 124 -1.12 -6.71 12.10
CA ALA A 124 -0.58 -6.09 10.90
C ALA A 124 0.88 -6.52 10.65
N LEU A 125 1.73 -6.52 11.69
CA LEU A 125 3.11 -7.00 11.61
C LEU A 125 3.20 -8.49 11.25
N LYS A 126 2.26 -9.31 11.72
CA LYS A 126 2.19 -10.72 11.35
C LYS A 126 1.89 -10.86 9.86
N GLU A 127 0.91 -10.11 9.31
CA GLU A 127 0.63 -10.10 7.88
C GLU A 127 1.85 -9.62 7.06
N MET A 128 2.53 -8.54 7.48
CA MET A 128 3.75 -8.09 6.82
C MET A 128 4.81 -9.19 6.71
N LYS A 129 5.05 -9.94 7.80
CA LYS A 129 6.02 -11.05 7.83
C LYS A 129 5.65 -12.17 6.85
N GLU A 130 4.38 -12.49 6.71
CA GLU A 130 3.90 -13.49 5.74
C GLU A 130 4.15 -13.06 4.30
N PHE A 131 4.20 -11.76 4.01
CA PHE A 131 4.52 -11.21 2.71
C PHE A 131 6.01 -10.89 2.50
N GLY A 132 6.88 -11.38 3.38
CA GLY A 132 8.33 -11.30 3.20
C GLY A 132 9.02 -10.17 3.95
N PHE A 133 8.30 -9.43 4.80
CA PHE A 133 8.93 -8.51 5.72
C PHE A 133 9.70 -9.29 6.79
N HIS A 134 10.99 -9.08 6.81
CA HIS A 134 11.84 -9.55 7.88
C HIS A 134 12.55 -8.32 8.44
N GLY A 135 12.21 -7.87 9.63
CA GLY A 135 12.72 -6.64 10.25
C GLY A 135 14.25 -6.49 10.28
N TRP A 136 14.95 -7.58 10.02
CA TRP A 136 16.40 -7.66 9.83
C TRP A 136 16.81 -7.54 8.33
N HIS A 137 15.86 -7.65 7.39
CA HIS A 137 16.16 -7.75 5.97
C HIS A 137 16.79 -6.45 5.47
N ARG A 138 18.09 -6.53 5.13
CA ARG A 138 18.92 -5.45 4.56
C ARG A 138 19.43 -4.38 5.52
N GLY A 139 19.28 -4.49 6.83
CA GLY A 139 19.83 -3.52 7.79
C GLY A 139 19.27 -2.08 7.67
N VAL A 140 18.40 -1.83 6.69
CA VAL A 140 17.95 -0.50 6.29
C VAL A 140 16.51 -0.23 6.73
N CYS A 141 15.66 -1.26 6.81
CA CYS A 141 14.24 -1.12 7.17
C CYS A 141 13.95 -1.41 8.65
N PHE A 142 14.97 -1.43 9.50
CA PHE A 142 14.85 -1.68 10.94
C PHE A 142 13.85 -0.75 11.66
N PRO A 143 13.74 0.56 11.33
CA PRO A 143 12.79 1.45 12.00
C PRO A 143 11.33 1.11 11.76
N LEU A 144 10.98 0.33 10.72
CA LEU A 144 9.59 0.03 10.41
C LEU A 144 8.87 -0.73 11.51
N THR A 145 9.53 -1.66 12.19
CA THR A 145 8.89 -2.45 13.26
C THR A 145 8.47 -1.58 14.45
N SER A 146 9.30 -0.61 14.85
CA SER A 146 8.93 0.31 15.92
C SER A 146 7.86 1.29 15.46
N TYR A 147 8.05 1.88 14.28
CA TYR A 147 7.07 2.80 13.70
C TYR A 147 5.67 2.15 13.56
N GLU A 148 5.61 0.89 13.11
CA GLU A 148 4.35 0.15 13.00
C GLU A 148 3.68 -0.08 14.36
N LYS A 149 4.47 -0.42 15.39
CA LYS A 149 3.94 -0.58 16.76
C LYS A 149 3.36 0.71 17.34
N ASP A 150 3.97 1.83 17.01
CA ASP A 150 3.54 3.15 17.47
C ASP A 150 2.43 3.74 16.59
N PHE A 151 2.17 3.18 15.39
CA PHE A 151 1.23 3.72 14.42
C PHE A 151 -0.22 3.86 14.93
N PRO A 152 -0.79 2.96 15.78
CA PRO A 152 -2.10 3.18 16.37
C PRO A 152 -2.19 4.45 17.23
N GLU A 153 -1.08 4.88 17.85
CA GLU A 153 -1.03 6.13 18.58
C GLU A 153 -0.91 7.34 17.62
N HIS A 154 -0.14 7.19 16.53
CA HIS A 154 -0.08 8.20 15.48
C HIS A 154 -1.45 8.47 14.85
N LEU A 155 -2.24 7.43 14.58
CA LEU A 155 -3.61 7.57 14.07
C LEU A 155 -4.50 8.43 14.98
N LYS A 156 -4.33 8.33 16.30
CA LYS A 156 -5.13 9.06 17.28
C LYS A 156 -4.65 10.48 17.51
N THR A 157 -3.34 10.72 17.46
CA THR A 157 -2.73 11.96 17.94
C THR A 157 -2.23 12.88 16.83
N ASN A 158 -1.90 12.35 15.65
CA ASN A 158 -1.38 13.17 14.58
C ASN A 158 -2.52 13.82 13.77
N PRO A 159 -2.55 15.17 13.67
CA PRO A 159 -3.60 15.89 12.94
C PRO A 159 -3.80 15.44 11.48
N VAL A 160 -2.75 14.94 10.82
CA VAL A 160 -2.84 14.50 9.42
C VAL A 160 -3.83 13.34 9.23
N PHE A 161 -3.97 12.46 10.22
CA PHE A 161 -4.95 11.37 10.19
C PHE A 161 -6.34 11.83 10.66
N GLN A 162 -6.42 12.75 11.61
CA GLN A 162 -7.69 13.31 12.07
C GLN A 162 -8.44 14.06 10.94
N GLU A 163 -7.71 14.74 10.07
CA GLU A 163 -8.28 15.36 8.87
C GLU A 163 -8.92 14.32 7.91
N LEU A 164 -8.34 13.13 7.80
CA LEU A 164 -8.88 12.04 6.99
C LEU A 164 -10.20 11.51 7.56
N GLU A 165 -10.28 11.30 8.86
CA GLU A 165 -11.50 10.83 9.52
C GLU A 165 -12.65 11.84 9.40
N THR A 166 -12.34 13.13 9.54
CA THR A 166 -13.33 14.19 9.37
C THR A 166 -13.93 14.20 7.96
N ARG A 167 -13.11 13.98 6.92
CA ARG A 167 -13.58 13.89 5.52
C ARG A 167 -14.44 12.66 5.28
N LYS A 168 -14.07 11.51 5.85
CA LYS A 168 -14.81 10.25 5.75
C LYS A 168 -16.23 10.39 6.34
N SER A 169 -16.37 11.11 7.45
CA SER A 169 -17.67 11.36 8.10
C SER A 169 -18.58 12.33 7.34
N LEU A 170 -18.03 13.19 6.47
CA LEU A 170 -18.78 14.14 5.65
C LEU A 170 -19.24 13.59 4.30
N SER A 171 -18.73 12.42 3.90
CA SER A 171 -19.04 11.76 2.62
C SER A 171 -20.10 10.66 2.73
N HIS A 172 -20.67 10.47 3.92
CA HIS A 172 -21.81 9.61 4.23
C HIS A 172 -23.02 10.44 4.62
#